data_aa7f6447f27f3339e5505dceb1a9c5ba
#
_entry.id   aa7f6447f27f3339e5505dceb1a9c5ba
#
_cell.length_a   1.000
_cell.length_b   1.000
_cell.length_c   1.000
_cell.angle_alpha   90.00
_cell.angle_beta   90.00
_cell.angle_gamma   90.00
#
_symmetry.space_group_name_H-M   'P 1'
#
loop_
_entity.id
_entity.type
_entity.pdbx_description
1 polymer ?
#
loop_
_entity_poly.entity_id
_entity_poly.type
_entity_poly.pdbx_seq_one_letter_code
_entity_poly.pdbx_strand_id
1 'polypeptide(L)'
;GIISFDKEMSRITYTFQNKQRNYNNPEEKVQAETFLRLIIDYKYPENRIKQFVPVTMGSEVKEADIVVYEDDMCMSPHILVECKRQEVSEAEYQQAIEQAYSYAFALPCDIKYVWVTSGIKSDYFEVDKNQNSRNQLPDIPQFGVKNVASYKYVYEAQYLPEEAGKQRFFDLSVIDQSELTRRFKQA
;
A
#
# COMPACT_ATOMS: atom_id res chain seq x y z
N GLY A 1 -5.42 21.03 -3.51
CA GLY A 1 -5.70 19.70 -2.98
C GLY A 1 -4.83 18.65 -3.65
N ILE A 2 -4.75 17.46 -3.09
CA ILE A 2 -3.95 16.33 -3.62
C ILE A 2 -4.59 15.77 -4.88
N ILE A 3 -5.92 15.64 -4.87
CA ILE A 3 -6.74 15.22 -6.01
C ILE A 3 -7.88 16.19 -6.25
N SER A 4 -8.41 16.19 -7.45
CA SER A 4 -9.64 16.92 -7.81
C SER A 4 -10.49 16.09 -8.78
N PHE A 5 -11.77 16.40 -8.85
CA PHE A 5 -12.73 15.75 -9.73
C PHE A 5 -13.38 16.77 -10.67
N ASP A 6 -13.83 16.28 -11.83
CA ASP A 6 -14.74 17.04 -12.67
C ASP A 6 -16.14 17.14 -12.01
N LYS A 7 -17.04 17.95 -12.60
CA LYS A 7 -18.39 18.18 -12.06
C LYS A 7 -19.24 16.90 -11.95
N GLU A 8 -18.99 15.94 -12.82
CA GLU A 8 -19.74 14.68 -12.94
C GLU A 8 -19.08 13.54 -12.14
N MET A 9 -17.95 13.80 -11.48
CA MET A 9 -17.11 12.81 -10.81
C MET A 9 -16.73 11.63 -11.73
N SER A 10 -16.65 11.88 -13.03
CA SER A 10 -16.28 10.90 -14.03
C SER A 10 -14.78 10.83 -14.28
N ARG A 11 -14.08 11.90 -13.94
CA ARG A 11 -12.62 12.03 -14.08
C ARG A 11 -11.99 12.49 -12.77
N ILE A 12 -10.88 11.84 -12.43
CA ILE A 12 -10.00 12.24 -11.33
C ILE A 12 -8.73 12.88 -11.91
N THR A 13 -8.24 13.92 -11.27
CA THR A 13 -6.96 14.55 -11.56
C THR A 13 -6.06 14.46 -10.34
N TYR A 14 -4.91 13.86 -10.50
CA TYR A 14 -3.82 13.84 -9.53
C TYR A 14 -3.02 15.12 -9.70
N THR A 15 -3.22 16.07 -8.80
CA THR A 15 -2.87 17.48 -9.00
C THR A 15 -1.36 17.69 -9.18
N PHE A 16 -0.55 17.08 -8.32
CA PHE A 16 0.91 17.22 -8.36
C PHE A 16 1.52 16.71 -9.68
N GLN A 17 1.02 15.58 -10.18
CA GLN A 17 1.53 14.97 -11.40
C GLN A 17 0.83 15.50 -12.66
N ASN A 18 -0.22 16.30 -12.50
CA ASN A 18 -1.09 16.78 -13.59
C ASN A 18 -1.60 15.62 -14.50
N LYS A 19 -1.93 14.47 -13.87
CA LYS A 19 -2.45 13.29 -14.56
C LYS A 19 -3.95 13.16 -14.35
N GLN A 20 -4.68 12.96 -15.43
CA GLN A 20 -6.14 12.76 -15.41
C GLN A 20 -6.49 11.34 -15.85
N ARG A 21 -7.43 10.71 -15.11
CA ARG A 21 -7.90 9.34 -15.35
C ARG A 21 -9.42 9.23 -15.30
N ASN A 22 -9.92 8.12 -15.84
CA ASN A 22 -11.34 7.81 -15.83
C ASN A 22 -11.75 7.21 -14.46
N TYR A 23 -12.43 8.00 -13.64
CA TYR A 23 -12.85 7.58 -12.29
C TYR A 23 -14.05 6.60 -12.28
N ASN A 24 -14.69 6.36 -13.45
CA ASN A 24 -15.67 5.28 -13.57
C ASN A 24 -15.02 3.88 -13.61
N ASN A 25 -13.71 3.80 -13.87
CA ASN A 25 -12.97 2.56 -13.76
C ASN A 25 -12.88 2.11 -12.29
N PRO A 26 -13.36 0.91 -11.91
CA PRO A 26 -13.29 0.42 -10.54
C PRO A 26 -11.86 0.29 -9.99
N GLU A 27 -10.89 -0.05 -10.82
CA GLU A 27 -9.47 -0.10 -10.43
C GLU A 27 -8.92 1.29 -10.09
N GLU A 28 -9.30 2.32 -10.86
CA GLU A 28 -8.88 3.70 -10.59
C GLU A 28 -9.38 4.20 -9.24
N LYS A 29 -10.56 3.75 -8.78
CA LYS A 29 -11.07 4.09 -7.45
C LYS A 29 -10.18 3.53 -6.35
N VAL A 30 -9.77 2.28 -6.47
CA VAL A 30 -8.85 1.63 -5.53
C VAL A 30 -7.48 2.32 -5.57
N GLN A 31 -6.98 2.62 -6.76
CA GLN A 31 -5.70 3.31 -6.92
C GLN A 31 -5.72 4.71 -6.29
N ALA A 32 -6.79 5.46 -6.47
CA ALA A 32 -6.94 6.79 -5.87
C ALA A 32 -6.99 6.74 -4.34
N GLU A 33 -7.74 5.80 -3.78
CA GLU A 33 -7.80 5.57 -2.33
C GLU A 33 -6.43 5.17 -1.77
N THR A 34 -5.75 4.24 -2.44
CA THR A 34 -4.42 3.77 -2.04
C THR A 34 -3.38 4.88 -2.10
N PHE A 35 -3.44 5.73 -3.14
CA PHE A 35 -2.59 6.92 -3.25
C PHE A 35 -2.81 7.89 -2.07
N LEU A 36 -4.06 8.14 -1.70
CA LEU A 36 -4.38 8.98 -0.55
C LEU A 36 -3.90 8.34 0.77
N ARG A 37 -4.06 7.03 0.94
CA ARG A 37 -3.55 6.32 2.12
C ARG A 37 -2.03 6.43 2.26
N LEU A 38 -1.28 6.31 1.17
CA LEU A 38 0.17 6.51 1.19
C LEU A 38 0.55 7.89 1.74
N ILE A 39 -0.19 8.94 1.39
CA ILE A 39 0.09 10.31 1.86
C ILE A 39 -0.44 10.53 3.28
N ILE A 40 -1.71 10.14 3.54
CA ILE A 40 -2.42 10.51 4.77
C ILE A 40 -2.05 9.57 5.92
N ASP A 41 -2.05 8.25 5.69
CA ASP A 41 -1.83 7.25 6.73
C ASP A 41 -0.34 6.91 6.86
N TYR A 42 0.31 6.60 5.75
CA TYR A 42 1.73 6.23 5.72
C TYR A 42 2.71 7.40 5.71
N LYS A 43 2.21 8.65 5.56
CA LYS A 43 2.98 9.90 5.64
C LYS A 43 4.03 10.10 4.55
N TYR A 44 3.96 9.36 3.44
CA TYR A 44 4.86 9.57 2.32
C TYR A 44 4.62 10.94 1.66
N PRO A 45 5.68 11.74 1.41
CA PRO A 45 5.56 13.00 0.69
C PRO A 45 5.00 12.78 -0.72
N GLU A 46 4.05 13.61 -1.15
CA GLU A 46 3.40 13.50 -2.46
C GLU A 46 4.41 13.53 -3.62
N ASN A 47 5.47 14.33 -3.51
CA ASN A 47 6.54 14.42 -4.51
C ASN A 47 7.36 13.13 -4.67
N ARG A 48 7.29 12.20 -3.73
CA ARG A 48 7.96 10.89 -3.77
C ARG A 48 7.06 9.76 -4.26
N ILE A 49 5.84 10.05 -4.67
CA ILE A 49 4.89 9.06 -5.17
C ILE A 49 4.62 9.33 -6.64
N LYS A 50 4.92 8.36 -7.50
CA LYS A 50 4.55 8.41 -8.92
C LYS A 50 3.54 7.33 -9.24
N GLN A 51 2.57 7.68 -10.06
CA GLN A 51 1.56 6.76 -10.57
C GLN A 51 1.79 6.49 -12.04
N PHE A 52 1.31 5.33 -12.51
CA PHE A 52 1.38 4.94 -13.91
C PHE A 52 2.83 4.95 -14.40
N VAL A 53 3.69 4.22 -13.68
CA VAL A 53 5.13 4.19 -13.95
C VAL A 53 5.43 3.12 -14.99
N PRO A 54 6.06 3.48 -16.14
CA PRO A 54 6.39 2.49 -17.15
C PRO A 54 7.48 1.53 -16.65
N VAL A 55 7.24 0.23 -16.83
CA VAL A 55 8.16 -0.86 -16.50
C VAL A 55 8.47 -1.65 -17.77
N THR A 56 9.73 -1.67 -18.19
CA THR A 56 10.17 -2.44 -19.37
C THR A 56 10.34 -3.92 -19.01
N MET A 57 9.59 -4.78 -19.66
CA MET A 57 9.58 -6.23 -19.49
C MET A 57 9.98 -6.91 -20.81
N GLY A 58 11.29 -7.09 -21.02
CA GLY A 58 11.79 -7.57 -22.31
C GLY A 58 11.49 -6.61 -23.44
N SER A 59 10.66 -7.02 -24.41
CA SER A 59 10.20 -6.17 -25.54
C SER A 59 8.93 -5.37 -25.26
N GLU A 60 8.27 -5.59 -24.11
CA GLU A 60 7.03 -4.92 -23.77
C GLU A 60 7.26 -3.85 -22.71
N VAL A 61 6.44 -2.80 -22.75
CA VAL A 61 6.34 -1.81 -21.68
C VAL A 61 4.99 -1.99 -21.01
N LYS A 62 5.03 -2.30 -19.71
CA LYS A 62 3.87 -2.39 -18.82
C LYS A 62 3.79 -1.13 -17.97
N GLU A 63 2.74 -0.98 -17.20
CA GLU A 63 2.55 0.16 -16.30
C GLU A 63 2.34 -0.37 -14.88
N ALA A 64 3.18 0.08 -13.94
CA ALA A 64 2.96 -0.13 -12.52
C ALA A 64 2.04 0.97 -11.99
N ASP A 65 1.07 0.62 -11.18
CA ASP A 65 0.05 1.57 -10.72
C ASP A 65 0.64 2.69 -9.89
N ILE A 66 1.38 2.36 -8.83
CA ILE A 66 2.03 3.35 -7.96
C ILE A 66 3.44 2.88 -7.60
N VAL A 67 4.39 3.81 -7.64
CA VAL A 67 5.75 3.61 -7.10
C VAL A 67 6.07 4.73 -6.12
N VAL A 68 6.51 4.36 -4.92
CA VAL A 68 7.00 5.28 -3.89
C VAL A 68 8.53 5.26 -3.90
N TYR A 69 9.14 6.43 -3.79
CA TYR A 69 10.58 6.60 -3.87
C TYR A 69 11.18 7.04 -2.52
N GLU A 70 12.44 6.66 -2.29
CA GLU A 70 13.19 7.07 -1.09
C GLU A 70 13.65 8.53 -1.17
N ASP A 71 13.82 9.05 -2.39
CA ASP A 71 14.38 10.37 -2.65
C ASP A 71 13.42 11.28 -3.42
N ASP A 72 13.62 12.60 -3.29
CA ASP A 72 12.77 13.63 -3.92
C ASP A 72 12.93 13.71 -5.45
N MET A 73 14.02 13.17 -5.99
CA MET A 73 14.26 13.11 -7.43
C MET A 73 13.59 11.90 -8.08
N CYS A 74 13.00 11.02 -7.26
CA CYS A 74 12.38 9.78 -7.71
C CYS A 74 13.33 8.89 -8.53
N MET A 75 14.55 8.73 -8.05
CA MET A 75 15.58 7.88 -8.67
C MET A 75 15.69 6.52 -7.99
N SER A 76 15.32 6.43 -6.71
CA SER A 76 15.42 5.22 -5.87
C SER A 76 14.03 4.71 -5.53
N PRO A 77 13.42 3.85 -6.36
CA PRO A 77 12.13 3.26 -6.06
C PRO A 77 12.23 2.35 -4.82
N HIS A 78 11.25 2.42 -3.94
CA HIS A 78 11.25 1.79 -2.63
C HIS A 78 10.07 0.84 -2.44
N ILE A 79 8.87 1.31 -2.79
CA ILE A 79 7.64 0.52 -2.69
C ILE A 79 6.97 0.50 -4.05
N LEU A 80 6.57 -0.68 -4.50
CA LEU A 80 5.71 -0.88 -5.66
C LEU A 80 4.33 -1.29 -5.18
N VAL A 81 3.30 -0.63 -5.70
CA VAL A 81 1.90 -0.96 -5.40
C VAL A 81 1.19 -1.36 -6.68
N GLU A 82 0.46 -2.47 -6.61
CA GLU A 82 -0.45 -2.95 -7.65
C GLU A 82 -1.88 -2.95 -7.12
N CYS A 83 -2.78 -2.32 -7.86
CA CYS A 83 -4.17 -2.16 -7.49
C CYS A 83 -5.07 -3.02 -8.38
N LYS A 84 -6.09 -3.62 -7.78
CA LYS A 84 -7.15 -4.35 -8.50
C LYS A 84 -8.51 -3.85 -8.04
N ARG A 85 -9.53 -4.01 -8.87
CA ARG A 85 -10.92 -3.71 -8.48
C ARG A 85 -11.34 -4.54 -7.26
N GLN A 86 -12.30 -4.04 -6.50
CA GLN A 86 -12.76 -4.71 -5.27
C GLN A 86 -13.32 -6.13 -5.54
N GLU A 87 -13.99 -6.30 -6.67
CA GLU A 87 -14.63 -7.55 -7.08
C GLU A 87 -13.68 -8.49 -7.86
N VAL A 88 -12.37 -8.30 -7.71
CA VAL A 88 -11.37 -9.17 -8.33
C VAL A 88 -11.51 -10.61 -7.83
N SER A 89 -11.42 -11.60 -8.74
CA SER A 89 -11.38 -12.99 -8.35
C SER A 89 -10.07 -13.34 -7.63
N GLU A 90 -10.09 -14.38 -6.79
CA GLU A 90 -8.86 -14.83 -6.11
C GLU A 90 -7.75 -15.19 -7.09
N ALA A 91 -8.09 -15.83 -8.22
CA ALA A 91 -7.11 -16.19 -9.24
C ALA A 91 -6.45 -14.95 -9.89
N GLU A 92 -7.25 -13.93 -10.25
CA GLU A 92 -6.74 -12.67 -10.78
C GLU A 92 -5.92 -11.91 -9.74
N TYR A 93 -6.32 -11.96 -8.47
CA TYR A 93 -5.58 -11.34 -7.38
C TYR A 93 -4.22 -12.00 -7.17
N GLN A 94 -4.14 -13.32 -7.21
CA GLN A 94 -2.86 -14.05 -7.17
C GLN A 94 -1.97 -13.73 -8.38
N GLN A 95 -2.55 -13.57 -9.57
CA GLN A 95 -1.81 -13.11 -10.75
C GLN A 95 -1.26 -11.69 -10.56
N ALA A 96 -2.01 -10.80 -9.90
CA ALA A 96 -1.53 -9.46 -9.59
C ALA A 96 -0.32 -9.47 -8.63
N ILE A 97 -0.28 -10.40 -7.66
CA ILE A 97 0.88 -10.59 -6.79
C ILE A 97 2.11 -10.99 -7.61
N GLU A 98 1.98 -11.97 -8.52
CA GLU A 98 3.09 -12.39 -9.39
C GLU A 98 3.51 -11.27 -10.37
N GLN A 99 2.56 -10.50 -10.88
CA GLN A 99 2.82 -9.33 -11.73
C GLN A 99 3.63 -8.26 -10.99
N ALA A 100 3.18 -7.87 -9.80
CA ALA A 100 3.86 -6.88 -8.97
C ALA A 100 5.29 -7.32 -8.61
N TYR A 101 5.47 -8.61 -8.29
CA TYR A 101 6.78 -9.19 -8.06
C TYR A 101 7.68 -9.10 -9.29
N SER A 102 7.15 -9.46 -10.46
CA SER A 102 7.87 -9.35 -11.74
C SER A 102 8.28 -7.90 -12.04
N TYR A 103 7.43 -6.93 -11.75
CA TYR A 103 7.77 -5.51 -11.92
C TYR A 103 8.86 -5.06 -10.96
N ALA A 104 8.80 -5.51 -9.69
CA ALA A 104 9.82 -5.20 -8.71
C ALA A 104 11.21 -5.70 -9.15
N PHE A 105 11.27 -6.84 -9.84
CA PHE A 105 12.51 -7.39 -10.40
C PHE A 105 12.96 -6.70 -11.68
N ALA A 106 12.03 -6.26 -12.52
CA ALA A 106 12.34 -5.63 -13.81
C ALA A 106 12.84 -4.19 -13.68
N LEU A 107 12.41 -3.47 -12.64
CA LEU A 107 12.92 -2.13 -12.39
C LEU A 107 14.42 -2.14 -12.10
N PRO A 108 15.19 -1.15 -12.59
CA PRO A 108 16.66 -1.17 -12.51
C PRO A 108 17.21 -1.01 -11.09
N CYS A 109 16.38 -0.55 -10.16
CA CYS A 109 16.74 -0.34 -8.76
C CYS A 109 16.06 -1.38 -7.85
N ASP A 110 16.58 -1.55 -6.63
CA ASP A 110 16.07 -2.51 -5.67
C ASP A 110 14.79 -1.98 -5.00
N ILE A 111 13.64 -2.42 -5.49
CA ILE A 111 12.38 -2.27 -4.77
C ILE A 111 12.41 -3.17 -3.55
N LYS A 112 12.20 -2.58 -2.39
CA LYS A 112 12.25 -3.29 -1.11
C LYS A 112 10.88 -3.85 -0.70
N TYR A 113 9.81 -3.13 -1.03
CA TYR A 113 8.47 -3.52 -0.62
C TYR A 113 7.52 -3.59 -1.81
N VAL A 114 6.62 -4.56 -1.75
CA VAL A 114 5.50 -4.71 -2.70
C VAL A 114 4.20 -4.73 -1.90
N TRP A 115 3.23 -3.94 -2.34
CA TRP A 115 1.87 -3.93 -1.82
C TRP A 115 0.89 -4.22 -2.95
N VAL A 116 0.11 -5.27 -2.81
CA VAL A 116 -1.00 -5.60 -3.72
C VAL A 116 -2.31 -5.39 -2.99
N THR A 117 -3.24 -4.66 -3.60
CA THR A 117 -4.50 -4.33 -2.93
C THR A 117 -5.70 -4.31 -3.88
N SER A 118 -6.85 -4.72 -3.37
CA SER A 118 -8.15 -4.49 -4.00
C SER A 118 -9.00 -3.46 -3.23
N GLY A 119 -8.39 -2.75 -2.27
CA GLY A 119 -9.12 -1.87 -1.36
C GLY A 119 -9.71 -2.58 -0.14
N ILE A 120 -10.22 -3.80 -0.32
CA ILE A 120 -10.76 -4.65 0.77
C ILE A 120 -9.75 -5.69 1.24
N LYS A 121 -8.92 -6.20 0.34
CA LYS A 121 -7.84 -7.15 0.62
C LYS A 121 -6.51 -6.47 0.33
N SER A 122 -5.52 -6.72 1.17
CA SER A 122 -4.15 -6.23 0.96
C SER A 122 -3.15 -7.31 1.36
N ASP A 123 -2.14 -7.49 0.53
CA ASP A 123 -0.98 -8.32 0.82
C ASP A 123 0.29 -7.49 0.64
N TYR A 124 1.21 -7.63 1.58
CA TYR A 124 2.45 -6.87 1.64
C TYR A 124 3.63 -7.83 1.67
N PHE A 125 4.70 -7.47 0.96
CA PHE A 125 5.89 -8.31 0.87
C PHE A 125 7.16 -7.46 1.00
N GLU A 126 8.16 -8.00 1.69
CA GLU A 126 9.54 -7.57 1.54
C GLU A 126 10.19 -8.41 0.44
N VAL A 127 10.89 -7.75 -0.48
CA VAL A 127 11.53 -8.37 -1.64
C VAL A 127 13.05 -8.25 -1.50
N ASP A 128 13.74 -9.37 -1.69
CA ASP A 128 15.19 -9.41 -1.80
C ASP A 128 15.59 -9.96 -3.19
N LYS A 129 16.04 -9.06 -4.07
CA LYS A 129 16.49 -9.43 -5.42
C LYS A 129 17.71 -10.34 -5.43
N ASN A 130 18.61 -10.17 -4.47
CA ASN A 130 19.85 -10.94 -4.42
C ASN A 130 19.57 -12.40 -4.06
N GLN A 131 18.59 -12.62 -3.20
CA GLN A 131 18.18 -13.96 -2.78
C GLN A 131 17.02 -14.52 -3.64
N ASN A 132 16.49 -13.73 -4.59
CA ASN A 132 15.31 -14.06 -5.37
C ASN A 132 14.15 -14.54 -4.47
N SER A 133 13.91 -13.80 -3.38
CA SER A 133 12.93 -14.17 -2.37
C SER A 133 11.96 -13.04 -2.04
N ARG A 134 10.80 -13.42 -1.54
CA ARG A 134 9.81 -12.51 -0.95
C ARG A 134 9.31 -13.06 0.38
N ASN A 135 9.18 -12.19 1.37
CA ASN A 135 8.63 -12.51 2.67
C ASN A 135 7.34 -11.72 2.88
N GLN A 136 6.28 -12.39 3.26
CA GLN A 136 5.02 -11.72 3.55
C GLN A 136 5.17 -10.87 4.83
N LEU A 137 4.64 -9.67 4.78
CA LEU A 137 4.64 -8.71 5.88
C LEU A 137 3.21 -8.44 6.35
N PRO A 138 3.03 -7.98 7.59
CA PRO A 138 1.72 -7.52 8.07
C PRO A 138 1.31 -6.18 7.45
N ASP A 139 2.28 -5.35 7.02
CA ASP A 139 2.08 -4.02 6.46
C ASP A 139 3.37 -3.50 5.81
N ILE A 140 3.31 -2.37 5.07
CA ILE A 140 4.49 -1.62 4.62
C ILE A 140 4.92 -0.59 5.69
N PRO A 141 6.20 -0.15 5.69
CA PRO A 141 6.63 0.86 6.64
C PRO A 141 5.99 2.23 6.38
N GLN A 142 5.76 2.99 7.42
CA GLN A 142 5.46 4.41 7.30
C GLN A 142 6.73 5.19 6.92
N PHE A 143 6.54 6.37 6.31
CA PHE A 143 7.66 7.24 5.98
C PHE A 143 8.50 7.58 7.21
N GLY A 144 9.81 7.39 7.08
CA GLY A 144 10.76 7.61 8.19
C GLY A 144 10.89 6.45 9.18
N VAL A 145 10.08 5.40 9.06
CA VAL A 145 10.17 4.17 9.87
C VAL A 145 11.00 3.13 9.14
N LYS A 146 12.12 2.71 9.75
CA LYS A 146 13.07 1.82 9.08
C LYS A 146 12.72 0.32 9.17
N ASN A 147 11.82 -0.08 10.07
CA ASN A 147 11.53 -1.50 10.31
C ASN A 147 10.07 -1.72 10.69
N VAL A 148 9.32 -2.42 9.83
CA VAL A 148 7.91 -2.76 10.05
C VAL A 148 7.72 -3.71 11.24
N ALA A 149 8.63 -4.67 11.41
CA ALA A 149 8.57 -5.62 12.51
C ALA A 149 8.72 -4.93 13.88
N SER A 150 9.59 -3.91 13.96
CA SER A 150 9.75 -3.11 15.18
C SER A 150 8.51 -2.30 15.51
N TYR A 151 7.85 -1.73 14.49
CA TYR A 151 6.62 -0.98 14.67
C TYR A 151 5.50 -1.88 15.20
N LYS A 152 5.29 -3.03 14.58
CA LYS A 152 4.29 -4.00 15.04
C LYS A 152 4.57 -4.49 16.47
N TYR A 153 5.83 -4.77 16.78
CA TYR A 153 6.24 -5.25 18.10
C TYR A 153 6.06 -4.18 19.18
N VAL A 154 6.42 -2.93 18.88
CA VAL A 154 6.22 -1.81 19.80
C VAL A 154 4.73 -1.56 20.02
N TYR A 155 3.92 -1.60 18.96
CA TYR A 155 2.48 -1.43 19.06
C TYR A 155 1.85 -2.58 19.89
N GLU A 156 2.18 -3.82 19.59
CA GLU A 156 1.68 -4.98 20.33
C GLU A 156 2.15 -4.96 21.78
N ALA A 157 3.42 -4.68 22.06
CA ALA A 157 3.96 -4.62 23.41
C ALA A 157 3.39 -3.47 24.24
N GLN A 158 3.09 -2.35 23.60
CA GLN A 158 2.62 -1.13 24.27
C GLN A 158 1.12 -1.15 24.57
N TYR A 159 0.33 -1.82 23.72
CA TYR A 159 -1.14 -1.74 23.77
C TYR A 159 -1.85 -3.06 24.07
N LEU A 160 -1.15 -4.19 24.03
CA LEU A 160 -1.77 -5.46 24.41
C LEU A 160 -1.69 -5.66 25.93
N PRO A 161 -2.82 -5.91 26.60
CA PRO A 161 -2.82 -6.34 27.96
C PRO A 161 -2.09 -7.69 28.11
N GLU A 162 -1.72 -8.05 29.33
CA GLU A 162 -1.09 -9.32 29.68
C GLU A 162 -1.75 -10.51 28.98
N GLU A 163 -1.04 -11.63 28.85
CA GLU A 163 -1.38 -12.76 27.96
C GLU A 163 -2.85 -13.20 27.96
N ALA A 164 -3.53 -13.16 29.10
CA ALA A 164 -4.96 -13.51 29.19
C ALA A 164 -5.89 -12.54 28.46
N GLY A 165 -5.44 -11.33 28.17
CA GLY A 165 -6.22 -10.29 27.47
C GLY A 165 -6.00 -10.24 25.97
N LYS A 166 -4.91 -10.84 25.47
CA LYS A 166 -4.51 -10.74 24.04
C LYS A 166 -5.61 -11.27 23.11
N GLN A 167 -6.12 -12.47 23.40
CA GLN A 167 -7.17 -13.08 22.60
C GLN A 167 -8.45 -12.23 22.56
N ARG A 168 -8.83 -11.65 23.69
CA ARG A 168 -10.02 -10.81 23.81
C ARG A 168 -9.87 -9.43 23.17
N PHE A 169 -8.66 -8.93 23.08
CA PHE A 169 -8.41 -7.62 22.47
C PHE A 169 -8.66 -7.66 20.96
N PHE A 170 -8.33 -8.76 20.30
CA PHE A 170 -8.55 -8.94 18.86
C PHE A 170 -9.91 -9.55 18.51
N ASP A 171 -10.63 -10.12 19.48
CA ASP A 171 -11.98 -10.62 19.26
C ASP A 171 -12.99 -9.51 19.50
N LEU A 172 -13.17 -8.68 18.49
CA LEU A 172 -14.13 -7.55 18.53
C LEU A 172 -15.58 -7.99 18.75
N SER A 173 -15.89 -9.26 18.56
CA SER A 173 -17.22 -9.80 18.84
C SER A 173 -17.53 -9.92 20.33
N VAL A 174 -16.48 -9.94 21.18
CA VAL A 174 -16.56 -10.08 22.64
C VAL A 174 -16.40 -8.76 23.37
N ILE A 175 -15.90 -7.71 22.67
CA ILE A 175 -15.64 -6.41 23.29
C ILE A 175 -16.76 -5.44 22.88
N ASP A 176 -17.54 -4.98 23.85
CA ASP A 176 -18.53 -3.95 23.61
C ASP A 176 -17.88 -2.57 23.33
N GLN A 177 -18.66 -1.67 22.76
CA GLN A 177 -18.17 -0.36 22.32
C GLN A 177 -17.69 0.52 23.50
N SER A 178 -18.18 0.29 24.72
CA SER A 178 -17.78 1.02 25.91
C SER A 178 -16.40 0.56 26.41
N GLU A 179 -16.12 -0.71 26.34
CA GLU A 179 -14.84 -1.32 26.68
C GLU A 179 -13.74 -0.92 25.68
N LEU A 180 -14.06 -0.91 24.37
CA LEU A 180 -13.18 -0.35 23.35
C LEU A 180 -12.82 1.10 23.64
N THR A 181 -13.82 1.94 23.89
CA THR A 181 -13.62 3.37 24.21
C THR A 181 -12.78 3.55 25.47
N ARG A 182 -12.97 2.72 26.51
CA ARG A 182 -12.19 2.75 27.72
C ARG A 182 -10.73 2.45 27.46
N ARG A 183 -10.45 1.41 26.67
CA ARG A 183 -9.07 1.00 26.33
C ARG A 183 -8.33 2.03 25.48
N PHE A 184 -9.01 2.66 24.51
CA PHE A 184 -8.42 3.72 23.72
C PHE A 184 -8.19 5.03 24.48
N LYS A 185 -8.90 5.28 25.58
CA LYS A 185 -8.67 6.46 26.43
C LYS A 185 -7.54 6.27 27.46
N GLN A 186 -7.10 5.04 27.66
CA GLN A 186 -6.01 4.72 28.58
C GLN A 186 -4.66 4.54 27.87
N ALA A 187 -4.65 4.57 26.52
CA ALA A 187 -3.48 4.55 25.65
C ALA A 187 -3.14 5.98 25.21
#